data_fa67c701f3fb27374c86ee5fc7bedd2b
#
_entry.id   fa67c701f3fb27374c86ee5fc7bedd2b
#
_cell.length_a   1.000
_cell.length_b   1.000
_cell.length_c   1.000
_cell.angle_alpha   90.00
_cell.angle_beta   90.00
_cell.angle_gamma   90.00
#
_symmetry.space_group_name_H-M   'P 1'
#
loop_
_entity.id
_entity.type
_entity.pdbx_description
1 polymer ?
#
loop_
_entity_poly.entity_id
_entity_poly.type
_entity_poly.pdbx_seq_one_letter_code
_entity_poly.pdbx_strand_id
1 'polypeptide(L)'
;MRKVSPAIRCLFVLPAVLWFCAAIIVPVGMAVKDSFYSWDGITAKVFIGLDNYKELLHDEIVWKSLKHSLEMAFWCVLFQLPIGMFFAVILYNRKLKGRNFFRTAFFLPVILSSSLIGILWGQIFDPNFGLLNGILNFVGSSAQPLWLGDPKSSLGCVIAVV
;
A
#
# COMPACT_ATOMS: atom_id res chain seq x y z
N MET A 1 37.57 -5.90 -20.18
CA MET A 1 36.18 -5.39 -20.28
C MET A 1 36.20 -4.07 -21.04
N ARG A 2 35.55 -4.01 -22.19
CA ARG A 2 35.49 -2.78 -23.02
C ARG A 2 34.65 -1.73 -22.27
N LYS A 3 35.24 -0.61 -21.88
CA LYS A 3 34.49 0.49 -21.23
C LYS A 3 33.50 1.05 -22.24
N VAL A 4 32.20 0.81 -22.01
CA VAL A 4 31.13 1.37 -22.84
C VAL A 4 31.19 2.90 -22.73
N SER A 5 31.19 3.60 -23.87
CA SER A 5 31.29 5.06 -23.87
C SER A 5 30.09 5.69 -23.13
N PRO A 6 30.30 6.84 -22.45
CA PRO A 6 29.21 7.54 -21.78
C PRO A 6 28.02 7.86 -22.69
N ALA A 7 28.31 8.24 -23.95
CA ALA A 7 27.30 8.54 -24.97
C ALA A 7 26.39 7.33 -25.27
N ILE A 8 26.94 6.14 -25.37
CA ILE A 8 26.15 4.92 -25.60
C ILE A 8 25.26 4.64 -24.39
N ARG A 9 25.76 4.80 -23.15
CA ARG A 9 24.95 4.64 -21.94
C ARG A 9 23.79 5.64 -21.87
N CYS A 10 24.05 6.91 -22.17
CA CYS A 10 23.02 7.94 -22.26
C CYS A 10 21.96 7.60 -23.31
N LEU A 11 22.36 7.13 -24.49
CA LEU A 11 21.42 6.78 -25.56
C LEU A 11 20.46 5.65 -25.15
N PHE A 12 20.93 4.65 -24.39
CA PHE A 12 20.08 3.56 -23.90
C PHE A 12 19.16 3.97 -22.74
N VAL A 13 19.56 4.93 -21.92
CA VAL A 13 18.78 5.41 -20.78
C VAL A 13 17.78 6.49 -21.19
N LEU A 14 18.10 7.27 -22.22
CA LEU A 14 17.31 8.42 -22.67
C LEU A 14 15.83 8.09 -22.96
N PRO A 15 15.47 7.01 -23.70
CA PRO A 15 14.07 6.69 -23.96
C PRO A 15 13.27 6.42 -22.68
N ALA A 16 13.86 5.71 -21.72
CA ALA A 16 13.22 5.43 -20.43
C ALA A 16 13.02 6.71 -19.60
N VAL A 17 14.01 7.59 -19.57
CA VAL A 17 13.92 8.89 -18.89
C VAL A 17 12.87 9.79 -19.53
N LEU A 18 12.85 9.87 -20.87
CA LEU A 18 11.84 10.66 -21.58
C LEU A 18 10.42 10.15 -21.29
N TRP A 19 10.23 8.83 -21.30
CA TRP A 19 8.94 8.23 -20.97
C TRP A 19 8.53 8.50 -19.51
N PHE A 20 9.46 8.36 -18.57
CA PHE A 20 9.24 8.68 -17.17
C PHE A 20 8.85 10.15 -16.98
N CYS A 21 9.56 11.08 -17.63
CA CYS A 21 9.22 12.49 -17.56
C CYS A 21 7.84 12.78 -18.16
N ALA A 22 7.51 12.19 -19.30
CA ALA A 22 6.22 12.39 -19.94
C ALA A 22 5.06 11.78 -19.12
N ALA A 23 5.25 10.59 -18.56
CA ALA A 23 4.18 9.86 -17.87
C ALA A 23 4.01 10.28 -16.40
N ILE A 24 5.03 10.79 -15.73
CA ILE A 24 5.00 11.11 -14.32
C ILE A 24 5.24 12.60 -14.05
N ILE A 25 6.33 13.17 -14.54
CA ILE A 25 6.70 14.55 -14.18
C ILE A 25 5.71 15.56 -14.78
N VAL A 26 5.29 15.36 -16.03
CA VAL A 26 4.33 16.27 -16.69
C VAL A 26 2.97 16.24 -15.98
N PRO A 27 2.32 15.09 -15.70
CA PRO A 27 1.07 15.06 -14.93
C PRO A 27 1.20 15.62 -13.52
N VAL A 28 2.30 15.36 -12.82
CA VAL A 28 2.55 15.96 -11.49
C VAL A 28 2.65 17.48 -11.61
N GLY A 29 3.37 18.01 -12.60
CA GLY A 29 3.44 19.45 -12.84
C GLY A 29 2.08 20.08 -13.16
N MET A 30 1.24 19.36 -13.93
CA MET A 30 -0.14 19.77 -14.21
C MET A 30 -0.98 19.77 -12.92
N ALA A 31 -0.86 18.74 -12.08
CA ALA A 31 -1.58 18.66 -10.81
C ALA A 31 -1.18 19.81 -9.87
N VAL A 32 0.12 20.13 -9.76
CA VAL A 32 0.60 21.29 -9.00
C VAL A 32 0.05 22.59 -9.56
N LYS A 33 0.02 22.78 -10.87
CA LYS A 33 -0.60 23.95 -11.48
C LYS A 33 -2.09 24.03 -11.15
N ASP A 34 -2.81 22.92 -11.33
CA ASP A 34 -4.26 22.85 -11.14
C ASP A 34 -4.65 23.01 -9.66
N SER A 35 -3.76 22.72 -8.72
CA SER A 35 -4.01 22.94 -7.28
C SER A 35 -4.24 24.41 -6.89
N PHE A 36 -3.87 25.37 -7.75
CA PHE A 36 -4.14 26.79 -7.56
C PHE A 36 -5.51 27.25 -8.16
N TYR A 37 -6.24 26.32 -8.74
CA TYR A 37 -7.53 26.60 -9.36
C TYR A 37 -8.64 25.80 -8.66
N SER A 38 -9.84 26.39 -8.61
CA SER A 38 -11.08 25.67 -8.35
C SER A 38 -11.62 25.12 -9.66
N TRP A 39 -11.82 23.82 -9.75
CA TRP A 39 -12.32 23.16 -10.95
C TRP A 39 -13.02 21.84 -10.62
N ASP A 40 -14.23 21.70 -11.15
CA ASP A 40 -15.08 20.51 -11.00
C ASP A 40 -14.91 19.48 -12.13
N GLY A 41 -13.98 19.70 -13.04
CA GLY A 41 -13.75 18.83 -14.21
C GLY A 41 -14.59 19.20 -15.44
N ILE A 42 -15.60 20.06 -15.31
CA ILE A 42 -16.61 20.38 -16.37
C ILE A 42 -16.60 21.87 -16.68
N THR A 43 -16.64 22.72 -15.67
CA THR A 43 -16.74 24.18 -15.84
C THR A 43 -15.38 24.83 -16.10
N ALA A 44 -15.39 26.14 -16.35
CA ALA A 44 -14.16 26.90 -16.52
C ALA A 44 -13.35 26.94 -15.19
N LYS A 45 -12.02 26.75 -15.28
CA LYS A 45 -11.12 26.86 -14.14
C LYS A 45 -11.09 28.29 -13.61
N VAL A 46 -11.31 28.46 -12.31
CA VAL A 46 -11.23 29.74 -11.62
C VAL A 46 -9.96 29.76 -10.76
N PHE A 47 -9.10 30.74 -10.96
CA PHE A 47 -7.88 30.88 -10.15
C PHE A 47 -8.23 31.34 -8.73
N ILE A 48 -7.90 30.55 -7.72
CA ILE A 48 -8.18 30.81 -6.30
C ILE A 48 -6.91 30.91 -5.44
N GLY A 49 -5.73 30.89 -6.07
CA GLY A 49 -4.44 30.97 -5.36
C GLY A 49 -4.24 29.82 -4.37
N LEU A 50 -4.06 30.11 -3.11
CA LEU A 50 -3.74 29.12 -2.05
C LEU A 50 -4.97 28.67 -1.23
N ASP A 51 -6.18 28.96 -1.66
CA ASP A 51 -7.36 28.66 -0.85
C ASP A 51 -7.60 27.17 -0.71
N ASN A 52 -7.32 26.36 -1.74
CA ASN A 52 -7.33 24.90 -1.62
C ASN A 52 -6.39 24.39 -0.52
N TYR A 53 -5.21 25.02 -0.37
CA TYR A 53 -4.25 24.62 0.67
C TYR A 53 -4.70 25.06 2.07
N LYS A 54 -5.38 26.19 2.19
CA LYS A 54 -5.97 26.64 3.47
C LYS A 54 -7.08 25.68 3.90
N GLU A 55 -7.98 25.32 2.98
CA GLU A 55 -9.02 24.34 3.24
C GLU A 55 -8.44 23.00 3.68
N LEU A 56 -7.46 22.49 2.96
CA LEU A 56 -6.76 21.22 3.27
C LEU A 56 -6.14 21.24 4.68
N LEU A 57 -5.56 22.36 5.11
CA LEU A 57 -4.95 22.48 6.44
C LEU A 57 -5.99 22.52 7.57
N HIS A 58 -7.23 22.90 7.29
CA HIS A 58 -8.32 22.95 8.27
C HIS A 58 -9.23 21.72 8.22
N ASP A 59 -9.03 20.84 7.23
CA ASP A 59 -9.83 19.62 7.08
C ASP A 59 -9.33 18.52 8.04
N GLU A 60 -10.16 18.21 9.03
CA GLU A 60 -9.88 17.13 10.01
C GLU A 60 -9.70 15.76 9.35
N ILE A 61 -10.38 15.52 8.21
CA ILE A 61 -10.29 14.25 7.49
C ILE A 61 -8.89 14.07 6.93
N VAL A 62 -8.29 15.13 6.42
CA VAL A 62 -6.91 15.12 5.89
C VAL A 62 -5.91 14.74 6.98
N TRP A 63 -6.01 15.37 8.14
CA TRP A 63 -5.12 15.07 9.27
C TRP A 63 -5.29 13.65 9.81
N LYS A 64 -6.54 13.18 9.89
CA LYS A 64 -6.86 11.81 10.26
C LYS A 64 -6.29 10.80 9.27
N SER A 65 -6.45 11.06 7.97
CA SER A 65 -5.93 10.20 6.91
C SER A 65 -4.41 10.15 6.91
N LEU A 66 -3.75 11.30 7.11
CA LEU A 66 -2.30 11.40 7.23
C LEU A 66 -1.79 10.60 8.44
N LYS A 67 -2.45 10.74 9.59
CA LYS A 67 -2.13 9.97 10.80
C LYS A 67 -2.24 8.47 10.55
N HIS A 68 -3.35 8.00 9.97
CA HIS A 68 -3.53 6.58 9.65
C HIS A 68 -2.48 6.06 8.67
N SER A 69 -2.11 6.87 7.66
CA SER A 69 -1.05 6.50 6.71
C SER A 69 0.32 6.36 7.39
N LEU A 70 0.64 7.27 8.31
CA LEU A 70 1.88 7.20 9.08
C LEU A 70 1.89 6.03 10.07
N GLU A 71 0.78 5.78 10.74
CA GLU A 71 0.62 4.61 11.63
C GLU A 71 0.81 3.31 10.85
N MET A 72 0.16 3.18 9.68
CA MET A 72 0.33 2.00 8.81
C MET A 72 1.79 1.85 8.37
N ALA A 73 2.42 2.92 7.88
CA ALA A 73 3.82 2.88 7.46
C ALA A 73 4.74 2.47 8.62
N PHE A 74 4.53 3.01 9.82
CA PHE A 74 5.31 2.67 11.01
C PHE A 74 5.21 1.17 11.35
N TRP A 75 4.00 0.63 11.41
CA TRP A 75 3.79 -0.77 11.74
C TRP A 75 4.31 -1.72 10.65
N CYS A 76 4.14 -1.37 9.36
CA CYS A 76 4.72 -2.13 8.25
C CYS A 76 6.25 -2.17 8.35
N VAL A 77 6.91 -1.05 8.60
CA VAL A 77 8.38 -1.02 8.76
C VAL A 77 8.82 -1.81 9.98
N LEU A 78 8.10 -1.70 11.10
CA LEU A 78 8.47 -2.33 12.36
C LEU A 78 8.30 -3.85 12.34
N PHE A 79 7.27 -4.38 11.70
CA PHE A 79 6.97 -5.81 11.69
C PHE A 79 7.31 -6.48 10.36
N GLN A 80 6.86 -5.95 9.24
CA GLN A 80 6.99 -6.59 7.94
C GLN A 80 8.47 -6.71 7.51
N LEU A 81 9.27 -5.65 7.67
CA LEU A 81 10.69 -5.71 7.30
C LEU A 81 11.50 -6.70 8.15
N PRO A 82 11.43 -6.70 9.51
CA PRO A 82 12.17 -7.67 10.30
C PRO A 82 11.71 -9.11 10.08
N ILE A 83 10.40 -9.34 9.95
CA ILE A 83 9.86 -10.67 9.67
C ILE A 83 10.32 -11.15 8.29
N GLY A 84 10.21 -10.30 7.27
CA GLY A 84 10.68 -10.61 5.92
C GLY A 84 12.19 -10.90 5.88
N MET A 85 12.99 -10.10 6.59
CA MET A 85 14.44 -10.31 6.72
C MET A 85 14.76 -11.62 7.44
N PHE A 86 14.06 -11.93 8.52
CA PHE A 86 14.19 -13.19 9.26
C PHE A 86 13.95 -14.41 8.35
N PHE A 87 12.85 -14.43 7.63
CA PHE A 87 12.56 -15.50 6.67
C PHE A 87 13.56 -15.55 5.52
N ALA A 88 14.01 -14.40 5.01
CA ALA A 88 15.00 -14.34 3.95
C ALA A 88 16.34 -14.98 4.41
N VAL A 89 16.80 -14.70 5.63
CA VAL A 89 18.01 -15.28 6.22
C VAL A 89 17.88 -16.79 6.39
N ILE A 90 16.74 -17.26 6.91
CA ILE A 90 16.47 -18.69 7.06
C ILE A 90 16.50 -19.40 5.69
N LEU A 91 15.81 -18.84 4.71
CA LEU A 91 15.73 -19.39 3.37
C LEU A 91 17.01 -19.25 2.56
N TYR A 92 17.94 -18.39 2.97
CA TYR A 92 19.27 -18.31 2.39
C TYR A 92 20.09 -19.58 2.64
N ASN A 93 19.86 -20.26 3.76
CA ASN A 93 20.58 -21.47 4.11
C ASN A 93 20.25 -22.63 3.15
N ARG A 94 21.24 -23.03 2.34
CA ARG A 94 21.09 -24.11 1.35
C ARG A 94 20.83 -25.49 1.95
N LYS A 95 21.14 -25.69 3.23
CA LYS A 95 20.97 -26.97 3.94
C LYS A 95 19.56 -27.16 4.50
N LEU A 96 18.67 -26.16 4.40
CA LEU A 96 17.32 -26.24 4.91
C LEU A 96 16.48 -27.25 4.10
N LYS A 97 16.02 -28.31 4.78
CA LYS A 97 15.11 -29.29 4.18
C LYS A 97 13.76 -28.60 3.88
N GLY A 98 13.22 -28.77 2.67
CA GLY A 98 11.96 -28.13 2.28
C GLY A 98 12.10 -26.65 1.83
N ARG A 99 13.30 -26.12 1.66
CA ARG A 99 13.55 -24.73 1.24
C ARG A 99 12.72 -24.31 0.03
N ASN A 100 12.64 -25.15 -0.98
CA ASN A 100 11.90 -24.84 -2.21
C ASN A 100 10.38 -24.76 -1.94
N PHE A 101 9.86 -25.62 -1.09
CA PHE A 101 8.46 -25.57 -0.67
C PHE A 101 8.13 -24.24 0.04
N PHE A 102 8.91 -23.86 1.04
CA PHE A 102 8.71 -22.58 1.74
C PHE A 102 8.85 -21.40 0.79
N ARG A 103 9.83 -21.44 -0.12
CA ARG A 103 10.00 -20.37 -1.11
C ARG A 103 8.77 -20.24 -2.01
N THR A 104 8.21 -21.34 -2.49
CA THR A 104 6.99 -21.34 -3.29
C THR A 104 5.79 -20.86 -2.48
N ALA A 105 5.65 -21.31 -1.23
CA ALA A 105 4.55 -20.92 -0.35
C ALA A 105 4.55 -19.40 -0.05
N PHE A 106 5.71 -18.80 0.18
CA PHE A 106 5.82 -17.34 0.36
C PHE A 106 5.65 -16.54 -0.93
N PHE A 107 5.93 -17.14 -2.09
CA PHE A 107 5.68 -16.49 -3.39
C PHE A 107 4.22 -16.56 -3.82
N LEU A 108 3.46 -17.54 -3.32
CA LEU A 108 2.07 -17.75 -3.72
C LEU A 108 1.18 -16.50 -3.50
N PRO A 109 1.21 -15.84 -2.33
CA PRO A 109 0.44 -14.62 -2.11
C PRO A 109 0.81 -13.46 -3.07
N VAL A 110 2.07 -13.35 -3.46
CA VAL A 110 2.55 -12.29 -4.37
C VAL A 110 1.98 -12.43 -5.79
N ILE A 111 1.63 -13.66 -6.19
CA ILE A 111 1.03 -13.95 -7.51
C ILE A 111 -0.47 -13.62 -7.52
N LEU A 112 -1.12 -13.63 -6.35
CA LEU A 112 -2.53 -13.31 -6.24
C LEU A 112 -2.75 -11.80 -6.46
N SER A 113 -3.84 -11.45 -7.13
CA SER A 113 -4.20 -10.05 -7.27
C SER A 113 -4.58 -9.46 -5.91
N SER A 114 -4.25 -8.19 -5.68
CA SER A 114 -4.63 -7.46 -4.46
C SER A 114 -6.13 -7.50 -4.21
N SER A 115 -6.96 -7.49 -5.28
CA SER A 115 -8.41 -7.62 -5.17
C SER A 115 -8.84 -8.97 -4.61
N LEU A 116 -8.21 -10.06 -5.05
CA LEU A 116 -8.51 -11.40 -4.53
C LEU A 116 -8.12 -11.53 -3.05
N ILE A 117 -6.95 -10.99 -2.69
CA ILE A 117 -6.50 -10.95 -1.30
C ILE A 117 -7.50 -10.17 -0.44
N GLY A 118 -7.97 -9.01 -0.92
CA GLY A 118 -8.99 -8.20 -0.22
C GLY A 118 -10.30 -8.95 -0.01
N ILE A 119 -10.77 -9.71 -1.01
CA ILE A 119 -11.98 -10.53 -0.89
C ILE A 119 -11.79 -11.65 0.14
N LEU A 120 -10.67 -12.36 0.10
CA LEU A 120 -10.38 -13.45 1.04
C LEU A 120 -10.33 -12.96 2.49
N TRP A 121 -9.62 -11.86 2.75
CA TRP A 121 -9.56 -11.28 4.07
C TRP A 121 -10.91 -10.68 4.50
N GLY A 122 -11.68 -10.10 3.58
CA GLY A 122 -13.04 -9.66 3.83
C GLY A 122 -13.94 -10.81 4.34
N GLN A 123 -13.81 -12.01 3.77
CA GLN A 123 -14.52 -13.20 4.26
C GLN A 123 -14.00 -13.70 5.61
N ILE A 124 -12.69 -13.63 5.85
CA ILE A 124 -12.10 -14.03 7.15
C ILE A 124 -12.60 -13.12 8.28
N PHE A 125 -12.72 -11.81 8.01
CA PHE A 125 -13.19 -10.80 8.94
C PHE A 125 -14.72 -10.61 8.96
N ASP A 126 -15.49 -11.40 8.20
CA ASP A 126 -16.94 -11.29 8.18
C ASP A 126 -17.52 -11.52 9.58
N PRO A 127 -18.43 -10.65 10.07
CA PRO A 127 -18.99 -10.77 11.43
C PRO A 127 -19.87 -11.99 11.62
N ASN A 128 -20.56 -12.47 10.57
CA ASN A 128 -21.54 -13.56 10.68
C ASN A 128 -20.94 -14.93 10.37
N PHE A 129 -20.16 -15.02 9.30
CA PHE A 129 -19.62 -16.28 8.77
C PHE A 129 -18.10 -16.32 8.77
N GLY A 130 -17.43 -15.27 9.28
CA GLY A 130 -15.99 -15.15 9.24
C GLY A 130 -15.28 -16.16 10.13
N LEU A 131 -14.12 -16.59 9.66
CA LEU A 131 -13.29 -17.58 10.35
C LEU A 131 -12.85 -17.10 11.74
N LEU A 132 -12.58 -15.80 11.91
CA LEU A 132 -12.15 -15.24 13.19
C LEU A 132 -13.27 -15.30 14.25
N ASN A 133 -14.49 -14.91 13.88
CA ASN A 133 -15.63 -15.02 14.78
C ASN A 133 -16.00 -16.48 15.06
N GLY A 134 -15.81 -17.39 14.08
CA GLY A 134 -15.93 -18.82 14.29
C GLY A 134 -14.96 -19.35 15.34
N ILE A 135 -13.70 -18.95 15.30
CA ILE A 135 -12.68 -19.30 16.31
C ILE A 135 -13.05 -18.71 17.68
N LEU A 136 -13.48 -17.45 17.75
CA LEU A 136 -13.90 -16.82 19.00
C LEU A 136 -15.07 -17.58 19.66
N ASN A 137 -16.07 -17.96 18.89
CA ASN A 137 -17.19 -18.76 19.35
C ASN A 137 -16.75 -20.13 19.86
N PHE A 138 -15.81 -20.79 19.18
CA PHE A 138 -15.24 -22.06 19.60
C PHE A 138 -14.50 -21.99 20.95
N VAL A 139 -13.83 -20.87 21.21
CA VAL A 139 -13.14 -20.61 22.51
C VAL A 139 -14.13 -20.16 23.61
N GLY A 140 -15.43 -20.07 23.30
CA GLY A 140 -16.47 -19.71 24.27
C GLY A 140 -16.72 -18.20 24.43
N SER A 141 -16.20 -17.38 23.52
CA SER A 141 -16.49 -15.95 23.49
C SER A 141 -17.78 -15.70 22.70
N SER A 142 -18.77 -15.06 23.32
CA SER A 142 -19.99 -14.61 22.63
C SER A 142 -19.82 -13.28 21.90
N ALA A 143 -18.62 -12.71 21.90
CA ALA A 143 -18.33 -11.47 21.21
C ALA A 143 -18.32 -11.69 19.69
N GLN A 144 -19.06 -10.88 18.96
CA GLN A 144 -19.05 -10.85 17.49
C GLN A 144 -18.59 -9.45 17.02
N PRO A 145 -17.29 -9.16 17.11
CA PRO A 145 -16.80 -7.85 16.74
C PRO A 145 -16.93 -7.61 15.23
N LEU A 146 -17.29 -6.37 14.89
CA LEU A 146 -17.31 -5.88 13.51
C LEU A 146 -15.90 -5.45 13.10
N TRP A 147 -15.03 -6.42 12.80
CA TRP A 147 -13.60 -6.20 12.57
C TRP A 147 -13.28 -5.06 11.60
N LEU A 148 -13.94 -5.02 10.44
CA LEU A 148 -13.74 -3.99 9.42
C LEU A 148 -14.76 -2.85 9.51
N GLY A 149 -15.88 -3.05 10.22
CA GLY A 149 -16.94 -2.07 10.35
C GLY A 149 -16.75 -1.08 11.51
N ASP A 150 -15.95 -1.42 12.51
CA ASP A 150 -15.66 -0.53 13.63
C ASP A 150 -14.40 0.31 13.32
N PRO A 151 -14.49 1.65 13.38
CA PRO A 151 -13.34 2.55 13.17
C PRO A 151 -12.15 2.29 14.08
N LYS A 152 -12.36 1.66 15.25
CA LYS A 152 -11.30 1.35 16.20
C LYS A 152 -10.48 0.11 15.82
N SER A 153 -11.12 -0.89 15.23
CA SER A 153 -10.47 -2.16 14.86
C SER A 153 -10.02 -2.23 13.40
N SER A 154 -10.71 -1.51 12.51
CA SER A 154 -10.50 -1.59 11.07
C SER A 154 -9.06 -1.31 10.64
N LEU A 155 -8.42 -0.27 11.19
CA LEU A 155 -7.03 0.06 10.87
C LEU A 155 -6.07 -1.06 11.30
N GLY A 156 -6.27 -1.62 12.51
CA GLY A 156 -5.48 -2.74 13.01
C GLY A 156 -5.62 -4.00 12.13
N CYS A 157 -6.84 -4.29 11.67
CA CYS A 157 -7.10 -5.41 10.76
C CYS A 157 -6.39 -5.22 9.42
N VAL A 158 -6.43 -4.02 8.85
CA VAL A 158 -5.72 -3.71 7.60
C VAL A 158 -4.21 -3.84 7.78
N ILE A 159 -3.65 -3.32 8.87
CA ILE A 159 -2.21 -3.44 9.17
C ILE A 159 -1.78 -4.91 9.32
N ALA A 160 -2.64 -5.76 9.89
CA ALA A 160 -2.34 -7.19 10.06
C ALA A 160 -2.33 -7.98 8.73
N VAL A 161 -2.98 -7.45 7.69
CA VAL A 161 -3.08 -8.08 6.35
C VAL A 161 -1.93 -7.67 5.43
N VAL A 162 -1.42 -6.47 5.60
CA VAL A 162 -0.34 -5.89 4.76
C VAL A 162 1.02 -6.43 5.18
#